data_6af7b5aba9a817928d506ce5d587dad1
#
_entry.id   6af7b5aba9a817928d506ce5d587dad1
#
_cell.length_a   1.000
_cell.length_b   1.000
_cell.length_c   1.000
_cell.angle_alpha   90.00
_cell.angle_beta   90.00
_cell.angle_gamma   90.00
#
_symmetry.space_group_name_H-M   'P 1'
#
loop_
_entity.id
_entity.type
_entity.pdbx_description
1 polymer ?
#
loop_
_entity_poly.entity_id
_entity_poly.type
_entity_poly.pdbx_seq_one_letter_code
_entity_poly.pdbx_strand_id
1 'polypeptide(L)'
;MLAQAQQKLAALDPPPLLLCQSMPQLRLLDSVDAAICCLDSINYLTRPRDVQRTFNRLHDTIAPGGSLVFDVHAVSKMEKLDGEVLLDEREDVFCLWRTRYRKNVKMLDYEVDLFRLQPDGAWERDFEEHHQRAYTVEELTAWLEEAGFTAIRTHGELKLRRANERDGRIYFSCIRK
;
A
#
# COMPACT_ATOMS: atom_id res chain seq x y z
N MET A 1 12.35 -4.61 -8.84
CA MET A 1 10.96 -4.33 -9.27
C MET A 1 10.90 -3.43 -10.52
N LEU A 2 11.43 -2.20 -10.54
CA LEU A 2 11.32 -1.30 -11.71
C LEU A 2 11.93 -1.86 -13.00
N ALA A 3 13.08 -2.55 -12.93
CA ALA A 3 13.67 -3.19 -14.11
C ALA A 3 12.75 -4.26 -14.74
N GLN A 4 12.06 -5.05 -13.90
CA GLN A 4 11.07 -6.03 -14.38
C GLN A 4 9.82 -5.34 -14.95
N ALA A 5 9.36 -4.26 -14.31
CA ALA A 5 8.26 -3.46 -14.84
C ALA A 5 8.62 -2.87 -16.22
N GLN A 6 9.82 -2.33 -16.37
CA GLN A 6 10.31 -1.80 -17.64
C GLN A 6 10.30 -2.88 -18.74
N GLN A 7 10.78 -4.09 -18.46
CA GLN A 7 10.74 -5.20 -19.41
C GLN A 7 9.31 -5.57 -19.82
N LYS A 8 8.40 -5.70 -18.84
CA LYS A 8 7.00 -6.07 -19.10
C LYS A 8 6.23 -5.00 -19.86
N LEU A 9 6.57 -3.74 -19.68
CA LEU A 9 5.85 -2.61 -20.26
C LEU A 9 6.50 -2.05 -21.54
N ALA A 10 7.66 -2.58 -21.94
CA ALA A 10 8.42 -2.12 -23.11
C ALA A 10 7.66 -2.24 -24.44
N ALA A 11 6.67 -3.13 -24.53
CA ALA A 11 5.85 -3.34 -25.74
C ALA A 11 4.67 -2.32 -25.86
N LEU A 12 4.42 -1.50 -24.85
CA LEU A 12 3.38 -0.48 -24.90
C LEU A 12 3.88 0.75 -25.68
N ASP A 13 2.98 1.38 -26.42
CA ASP A 13 3.25 2.61 -27.20
C ASP A 13 2.21 3.71 -26.88
N PRO A 14 2.60 4.82 -26.26
CA PRO A 14 3.91 5.06 -25.64
C PRO A 14 4.13 4.22 -24.38
N PRO A 15 5.38 3.85 -24.04
CA PRO A 15 5.66 3.16 -22.79
C PRO A 15 5.41 4.09 -21.59
N PRO A 16 4.90 3.56 -20.48
CA PRO A 16 4.67 4.38 -19.29
C PRO A 16 5.99 4.88 -18.68
N LEU A 17 5.95 6.09 -18.13
CA LEU A 17 7.08 6.65 -17.38
C LEU A 17 7.21 5.91 -16.05
N LEU A 18 8.40 5.33 -15.81
CA LEU A 18 8.74 4.67 -14.55
C LEU A 18 9.66 5.57 -13.73
N LEU A 19 9.27 5.89 -12.49
CA LEU A 19 10.03 6.75 -11.59
C LEU A 19 10.38 6.01 -10.30
N CYS A 20 11.64 6.08 -9.88
CA CYS A 20 12.10 5.57 -8.60
C CYS A 20 12.06 6.69 -7.56
N GLN A 21 10.92 6.85 -6.89
CA GLN A 21 10.72 7.87 -5.87
C GLN A 21 10.00 7.28 -4.65
N SER A 22 10.25 7.85 -3.47
CA SER A 22 9.43 7.56 -2.30
C SER A 22 8.16 8.43 -2.31
N MET A 23 7.05 7.90 -1.84
CA MET A 23 5.76 8.61 -1.81
C MET A 23 5.84 10.00 -1.12
N PRO A 24 6.51 10.17 0.06
CA PRO A 24 6.62 11.49 0.69
C PRO A 24 7.48 12.50 -0.09
N GLN A 25 8.19 12.04 -1.11
CA GLN A 25 9.08 12.86 -1.96
C GLN A 25 8.60 12.91 -3.40
N LEU A 26 7.38 12.44 -3.68
CA LEU A 26 6.80 12.40 -5.03
C LEU A 26 6.89 13.77 -5.69
N ARG A 27 7.40 13.78 -6.93
CA ARG A 27 7.43 14.94 -7.82
C ARG A 27 7.24 14.48 -9.25
N LEU A 28 6.26 15.05 -9.93
CA LEU A 28 6.07 14.92 -11.36
C LEU A 28 6.28 16.29 -12.01
N LEU A 29 6.61 16.31 -13.28
CA LEU A 29 6.76 17.55 -14.05
C LEU A 29 5.39 18.15 -14.37
N ASP A 30 4.42 17.29 -14.69
CA ASP A 30 3.07 17.67 -15.04
C ASP A 30 2.06 17.09 -14.04
N SER A 31 0.89 17.70 -13.97
CA SER A 31 -0.22 17.16 -13.16
C SER A 31 -0.85 15.94 -13.84
N VAL A 32 -1.51 15.11 -13.04
CA VAL A 32 -2.26 13.93 -13.48
C VAL A 32 -3.74 14.07 -13.12
N ASP A 33 -4.62 13.45 -13.91
CA ASP A 33 -6.06 13.47 -13.65
C ASP A 33 -6.47 12.55 -12.51
N ALA A 34 -5.68 11.50 -12.27
CA ALA A 34 -5.94 10.54 -11.18
C ALA A 34 -4.66 9.90 -10.67
N ALA A 35 -4.68 9.51 -9.39
CA ALA A 35 -3.64 8.71 -8.76
C ALA A 35 -4.26 7.48 -8.07
N ILE A 36 -3.57 6.34 -8.19
CA ILE A 36 -3.95 5.08 -7.53
C ILE A 36 -2.77 4.60 -6.69
N CYS A 37 -3.02 4.26 -5.42
CA CYS A 37 -2.03 3.69 -4.52
C CYS A 37 -2.57 2.40 -3.91
N CYS A 38 -2.24 1.26 -4.52
CA CYS A 38 -2.80 -0.06 -4.21
C CYS A 38 -1.91 -0.89 -3.27
N LEU A 39 -2.48 -2.00 -2.79
CA LEU A 39 -1.81 -3.05 -2.02
C LEU A 39 -1.20 -2.51 -0.73
N ASP A 40 -2.06 -1.85 0.08
CA ASP A 40 -1.69 -1.37 1.42
C ASP A 40 -0.37 -0.57 1.50
N SER A 41 0.06 0.03 0.39
CA SER A 41 1.33 0.77 0.32
C SER A 41 1.41 1.92 1.32
N ILE A 42 0.28 2.55 1.68
CA ILE A 42 0.21 3.59 2.71
C ILE A 42 0.60 3.05 4.09
N ASN A 43 0.30 1.78 4.40
CA ASN A 43 0.67 1.17 5.67
C ASN A 43 2.20 1.04 5.86
N TYR A 44 2.98 0.98 4.78
CA TYR A 44 4.44 0.99 4.82
C TYR A 44 5.05 2.34 5.22
N LEU A 45 4.27 3.41 5.17
CA LEU A 45 4.66 4.70 5.74
C LEU A 45 4.45 4.66 7.27
N THR A 46 5.42 4.15 7.99
CA THR A 46 5.29 3.87 9.44
C THR A 46 5.24 5.12 10.32
N ARG A 47 5.57 6.29 9.78
CA ARG A 47 5.51 7.58 10.48
C ARG A 47 4.34 8.42 9.97
N PRO A 48 3.40 8.85 10.83
CA PRO A 48 2.24 9.66 10.45
C PRO A 48 2.58 10.87 9.58
N ARG A 49 3.67 11.57 9.91
CA ARG A 49 4.16 12.72 9.13
C ARG A 49 4.48 12.38 7.66
N ASP A 50 4.89 11.15 7.38
CA ASP A 50 5.21 10.74 6.01
C ASP A 50 3.91 10.45 5.21
N VAL A 51 2.85 10.01 5.86
CA VAL A 51 1.50 9.92 5.25
C VAL A 51 0.97 11.30 4.93
N GLN A 52 1.00 12.24 5.88
CA GLN A 52 0.58 13.63 5.67
C GLN A 52 1.36 14.29 4.52
N ARG A 53 2.69 14.11 4.49
CA ARG A 53 3.52 14.58 3.38
C ARG A 53 3.11 13.96 2.04
N THR A 54 2.83 12.66 2.03
CA THR A 54 2.37 11.95 0.83
C THR A 54 1.07 12.53 0.32
N PHE A 55 0.08 12.77 1.18
CA PHE A 55 -1.19 13.36 0.79
C PHE A 55 -1.02 14.79 0.26
N ASN A 56 -0.17 15.60 0.88
CA ASN A 56 0.18 16.93 0.35
C ASN A 56 0.82 16.84 -1.04
N ARG A 57 1.77 15.90 -1.26
CA ARG A 57 2.40 15.69 -2.56
C ARG A 57 1.42 15.19 -3.61
N LEU A 58 0.52 14.29 -3.25
CA LEU A 58 -0.52 13.83 -4.15
C LEU A 58 -1.50 14.95 -4.50
N HIS A 59 -1.87 15.78 -3.53
CA HIS A 59 -2.69 16.96 -3.79
C HIS A 59 -2.00 17.92 -4.77
N ASP A 60 -0.71 18.21 -4.60
CA ASP A 60 0.05 19.09 -5.49
C ASP A 60 0.16 18.52 -6.92
N THR A 61 0.15 17.18 -7.03
CA THR A 61 0.39 16.46 -8.29
C THR A 61 -0.89 16.20 -9.08
N ILE A 62 -2.00 15.92 -8.42
CA ILE A 62 -3.29 15.66 -9.07
C ILE A 62 -3.87 17.01 -9.53
N ALA A 63 -4.43 17.08 -10.75
CA ALA A 63 -5.10 18.28 -11.27
C ALA A 63 -6.35 18.63 -10.44
N PRO A 64 -6.77 19.92 -10.37
CA PRO A 64 -8.05 20.29 -9.75
C PRO A 64 -9.22 19.48 -10.35
N GLY A 65 -10.08 18.92 -9.51
CA GLY A 65 -11.15 18.01 -9.91
C GLY A 65 -10.71 16.56 -10.15
N GLY A 66 -9.41 16.29 -10.15
CA GLY A 66 -8.87 14.95 -10.28
C GLY A 66 -9.03 14.10 -9.01
N SER A 67 -8.82 12.81 -9.13
CA SER A 67 -9.16 11.83 -8.09
C SER A 67 -7.94 11.10 -7.51
N LEU A 68 -8.04 10.75 -6.22
CA LEU A 68 -7.12 9.83 -5.55
C LEU A 68 -7.90 8.61 -5.07
N VAL A 69 -7.38 7.42 -5.34
CA VAL A 69 -7.87 6.14 -4.80
C VAL A 69 -6.71 5.39 -4.16
N PHE A 70 -6.90 4.90 -2.94
CA PHE A 70 -5.91 4.05 -2.28
C PHE A 70 -6.58 3.06 -1.34
N ASP A 71 -5.84 2.06 -0.90
CA ASP A 71 -6.31 1.10 0.08
C ASP A 71 -5.34 0.95 1.25
N VAL A 72 -5.90 0.54 2.37
CA VAL A 72 -5.16 0.20 3.59
C VAL A 72 -5.71 -1.06 4.22
N HIS A 73 -4.87 -1.78 4.95
CA HIS A 73 -5.35 -2.79 5.89
C HIS A 73 -6.07 -2.12 7.06
N ALA A 74 -7.25 -2.66 7.39
CA ALA A 74 -7.97 -2.21 8.56
C ALA A 74 -7.20 -2.56 9.85
N VAL A 75 -7.33 -1.72 10.88
CA VAL A 75 -6.72 -1.94 12.20
C VAL A 75 -7.10 -3.32 12.74
N SER A 76 -8.38 -3.69 12.66
CA SER A 76 -8.90 -4.98 13.12
C SER A 76 -8.29 -6.18 12.41
N LYS A 77 -7.91 -6.06 11.12
CA LYS A 77 -7.18 -7.11 10.40
C LYS A 77 -5.76 -7.24 10.92
N MET A 78 -5.05 -6.13 11.12
CA MET A 78 -3.68 -6.16 11.63
C MET A 78 -3.61 -6.72 13.05
N GLU A 79 -4.57 -6.39 13.91
CA GLU A 79 -4.68 -6.96 15.25
C GLU A 79 -4.90 -8.48 15.24
N LYS A 80 -5.69 -9.00 14.30
CA LYS A 80 -5.93 -10.45 14.15
C LYS A 80 -4.73 -11.22 13.62
N LEU A 81 -3.81 -10.54 12.97
CA LEU A 81 -2.57 -11.17 12.48
C LEU A 81 -1.50 -11.30 13.57
N ASP A 82 -1.74 -10.85 14.80
CA ASP A 82 -0.75 -10.96 15.89
C ASP A 82 -0.45 -12.43 16.22
N GLY A 83 0.82 -12.82 16.06
CA GLY A 83 1.28 -14.18 16.33
C GLY A 83 0.89 -15.22 15.27
N GLU A 84 0.30 -14.80 14.15
CA GLU A 84 -0.07 -15.73 13.08
C GLU A 84 1.14 -16.17 12.26
N VAL A 85 1.04 -17.39 11.74
CA VAL A 85 1.98 -17.96 10.77
C VAL A 85 1.19 -18.28 9.51
N LEU A 86 1.51 -17.58 8.43
CA LEU A 86 0.85 -17.76 7.12
C LEU A 86 1.78 -18.50 6.18
N LEU A 87 1.22 -19.36 5.36
CA LEU A 87 1.94 -20.20 4.42
C LEU A 87 1.32 -20.07 3.03
N ASP A 88 2.16 -19.86 2.02
CA ASP A 88 1.82 -20.01 0.60
C ASP A 88 2.82 -21.00 -0.02
N GLU A 89 2.32 -22.16 -0.42
CA GLU A 89 3.10 -23.24 -0.99
C GLU A 89 2.68 -23.44 -2.45
N ARG A 90 3.67 -23.41 -3.33
CA ARG A 90 3.54 -23.69 -4.76
C ARG A 90 4.62 -24.70 -5.17
N GLU A 91 4.57 -25.17 -6.39
CA GLU A 91 5.47 -26.20 -6.90
C GLU A 91 6.96 -25.81 -6.78
N ASP A 92 7.29 -24.55 -7.06
CA ASP A 92 8.65 -24.01 -7.12
C ASP A 92 8.95 -22.90 -6.10
N VAL A 93 7.95 -22.52 -5.30
CA VAL A 93 8.06 -21.43 -4.31
C VAL A 93 7.33 -21.81 -3.03
N PHE A 94 8.01 -21.60 -1.90
CA PHE A 94 7.43 -21.73 -0.58
C PHE A 94 7.67 -20.44 0.19
N CYS A 95 6.62 -19.82 0.68
CA CYS A 95 6.69 -18.57 1.40
C CYS A 95 6.04 -18.69 2.77
N LEU A 96 6.77 -18.34 3.82
CA LEU A 96 6.34 -18.39 5.21
C LEU A 96 6.39 -16.97 5.79
N TRP A 97 5.25 -16.48 6.28
CA TRP A 97 5.16 -15.21 7.00
C TRP A 97 4.93 -15.48 8.48
N ARG A 98 5.74 -14.90 9.34
CA ARG A 98 5.49 -14.79 10.77
C ARG A 98 5.14 -13.36 11.10
N THR A 99 4.08 -13.14 11.85
CA THR A 99 3.55 -11.81 12.10
C THR A 99 3.54 -11.48 13.60
N ARG A 100 3.78 -10.21 13.91
CA ARG A 100 3.71 -9.68 15.27
C ARG A 100 3.13 -8.28 15.28
N TYR A 101 1.99 -8.11 15.94
CA TYR A 101 1.37 -6.80 16.09
C TYR A 101 1.73 -6.17 17.43
N ARG A 102 2.34 -4.98 17.39
CA ARG A 102 2.70 -4.19 18.57
C ARG A 102 1.66 -3.10 18.80
N LYS A 103 0.63 -3.41 19.60
CA LYS A 103 -0.55 -2.57 19.82
C LYS A 103 -0.22 -1.16 20.30
N ASN A 104 0.75 -0.99 21.21
CA ASN A 104 1.14 0.31 21.78
C ASN A 104 1.67 1.32 20.75
N VAL A 105 2.24 0.86 19.66
CA VAL A 105 2.77 1.66 18.55
C VAL A 105 2.00 1.47 17.25
N LYS A 106 0.96 0.64 17.27
CA LYS A 106 0.12 0.28 16.10
C LYS A 106 0.94 -0.29 14.92
N MET A 107 1.96 -1.09 15.20
CA MET A 107 2.86 -1.64 14.18
C MET A 107 2.65 -3.14 14.02
N LEU A 108 2.58 -3.58 12.76
CA LEU A 108 2.62 -4.97 12.36
C LEU A 108 3.96 -5.25 11.69
N ASP A 109 4.73 -6.14 12.27
CA ASP A 109 5.99 -6.62 11.73
C ASP A 109 5.75 -7.98 11.06
N TYR A 110 6.32 -8.18 9.87
CA TYR A 110 6.36 -9.45 9.16
C TYR A 110 7.81 -9.89 9.02
N GLU A 111 8.07 -11.14 9.38
CA GLU A 111 9.27 -11.86 8.97
C GLU A 111 8.87 -12.82 7.86
N VAL A 112 9.50 -12.70 6.71
CA VAL A 112 9.15 -13.46 5.51
C VAL A 112 10.33 -14.32 5.09
N ASP A 113 10.15 -15.64 5.15
CA ASP A 113 11.06 -16.61 4.55
C ASP A 113 10.52 -17.00 3.18
N LEU A 114 11.28 -16.74 2.14
CA LEU A 114 10.98 -17.12 0.77
C LEU A 114 11.97 -18.21 0.32
N PHE A 115 11.46 -19.38 -0.01
CA PHE A 115 12.25 -20.47 -0.59
C PHE A 115 11.90 -20.61 -2.06
N ARG A 116 12.91 -20.67 -2.92
CA ARG A 116 12.76 -20.84 -4.37
C ARG A 116 13.51 -22.09 -4.82
N LEU A 117 12.82 -22.97 -5.54
CA LEU A 117 13.42 -24.15 -6.14
C LEU A 117 14.33 -23.72 -7.30
N GLN A 118 15.58 -24.15 -7.24
CA GLN A 118 16.58 -23.89 -8.27
C GLN A 118 16.59 -25.02 -9.33
N PRO A 119 17.11 -24.78 -10.55
CA PRO A 119 17.17 -25.79 -11.60
C PRO A 119 17.98 -27.06 -11.24
N ASP A 120 18.87 -26.97 -10.27
CA ASP A 120 19.66 -28.11 -9.77
C ASP A 120 18.92 -28.91 -8.66
N GLY A 121 17.68 -28.53 -8.32
CA GLY A 121 16.86 -29.15 -7.28
C GLY A 121 17.14 -28.65 -5.87
N ALA A 122 18.05 -27.70 -5.67
CA ALA A 122 18.29 -27.07 -4.38
C ALA A 122 17.22 -25.99 -4.09
N TRP A 123 16.92 -25.77 -2.80
CA TRP A 123 16.07 -24.67 -2.35
C TRP A 123 16.94 -23.52 -1.87
N GLU A 124 16.82 -22.37 -2.51
CA GLU A 124 17.44 -21.11 -2.07
C GLU A 124 16.49 -20.37 -1.15
N ARG A 125 17.00 -19.92 0.00
CA ARG A 125 16.23 -19.14 0.99
C ARG A 125 16.62 -17.67 0.93
N ASP A 126 15.62 -16.81 0.78
CA ASP A 126 15.70 -15.38 1.04
C ASP A 126 14.94 -15.04 2.30
N PHE A 127 15.36 -13.98 2.98
CA PHE A 127 14.67 -13.46 4.17
C PHE A 127 14.43 -11.96 4.02
N GLU A 128 13.20 -11.54 4.32
CA GLU A 128 12.79 -10.13 4.30
C GLU A 128 12.05 -9.77 5.58
N GLU A 129 12.21 -8.54 6.03
CA GLU A 129 11.42 -7.95 7.10
C GLU A 129 10.57 -6.82 6.55
N HIS A 130 9.28 -6.80 6.90
CA HIS A 130 8.37 -5.73 6.53
C HIS A 130 7.75 -5.13 7.79
N HIS A 131 7.59 -3.82 7.78
CA HIS A 131 6.99 -3.07 8.86
C HIS A 131 5.84 -2.25 8.31
N GLN A 132 4.66 -2.46 8.86
CA GLN A 132 3.45 -1.71 8.49
C GLN A 132 2.85 -1.04 9.73
N ARG A 133 2.27 0.15 9.57
CA ARG A 133 1.54 0.83 10.62
C ARG A 133 0.04 0.79 10.33
N ALA A 134 -0.74 0.46 11.34
CA ALA A 134 -2.19 0.56 11.30
C ALA A 134 -2.62 2.04 11.43
N TYR A 135 -3.48 2.47 10.52
CA TYR A 135 -4.11 3.80 10.53
C TYR A 135 -5.62 3.65 10.61
N THR A 136 -6.27 4.47 11.42
CA THR A 136 -7.73 4.48 11.48
C THR A 136 -8.32 5.27 10.30
N VAL A 137 -9.59 5.04 10.02
CA VAL A 137 -10.31 5.80 8.99
C VAL A 137 -10.33 7.29 9.34
N GLU A 138 -10.50 7.61 10.61
CA GLU A 138 -10.56 8.98 11.13
C GLU A 138 -9.21 9.69 10.95
N GLU A 139 -8.08 9.04 11.31
CA GLU A 139 -6.73 9.59 11.12
C GLU A 139 -6.51 9.94 9.63
N LEU A 140 -6.77 8.98 8.73
CA LEU A 140 -6.55 9.18 7.30
C LEU A 140 -7.50 10.23 6.69
N THR A 141 -8.77 10.23 7.10
CA THR A 141 -9.75 11.23 6.64
C THR A 141 -9.32 12.64 7.04
N ALA A 142 -8.96 12.85 8.30
CA ALA A 142 -8.49 14.14 8.79
C ALA A 142 -7.28 14.66 8.00
N TRP A 143 -6.29 13.80 7.75
CA TRP A 143 -5.09 14.20 6.97
C TRP A 143 -5.36 14.43 5.48
N LEU A 144 -6.36 13.76 4.89
CA LEU A 144 -6.81 14.06 3.53
C LEU A 144 -7.51 15.43 3.47
N GLU A 145 -8.36 15.74 4.44
CA GLU A 145 -9.02 17.05 4.57
C GLU A 145 -7.99 18.17 4.77
N GLU A 146 -7.03 17.98 5.66
CA GLU A 146 -5.90 18.91 5.89
C GLU A 146 -5.08 19.15 4.61
N ALA A 147 -4.89 18.12 3.78
CA ALA A 147 -4.21 18.23 2.50
C ALA A 147 -5.05 18.90 1.39
N GLY A 148 -6.35 19.16 1.62
CA GLY A 148 -7.24 19.84 0.67
C GLY A 148 -8.11 18.91 -0.19
N PHE A 149 -8.15 17.61 0.10
CA PHE A 149 -9.06 16.67 -0.56
C PHE A 149 -10.49 16.82 -0.03
N THR A 150 -11.45 16.57 -0.91
CA THR A 150 -12.90 16.64 -0.63
C THR A 150 -13.60 15.40 -1.13
N ALA A 151 -14.90 15.26 -0.89
CA ALA A 151 -15.72 14.12 -1.29
C ALA A 151 -15.11 12.76 -0.86
N ILE A 152 -14.45 12.74 0.31
CA ILE A 152 -13.77 11.56 0.84
C ILE A 152 -14.81 10.47 1.15
N ARG A 153 -14.61 9.29 0.57
CA ARG A 153 -15.48 8.12 0.77
C ARG A 153 -14.63 6.91 1.12
N THR A 154 -15.18 6.03 1.94
CA THR A 154 -14.57 4.74 2.26
C THR A 154 -15.44 3.60 1.74
N HIS A 155 -14.80 2.58 1.18
CA HIS A 155 -15.48 1.41 0.62
C HIS A 155 -14.93 0.14 1.26
N GLY A 156 -15.80 -0.84 1.46
CA GLY A 156 -15.40 -2.18 1.89
C GLY A 156 -14.66 -2.94 0.81
N GLU A 157 -14.02 -4.03 1.20
CA GLU A 157 -13.20 -4.84 0.31
C GLU A 157 -13.95 -5.26 -0.96
N LEU A 158 -13.49 -4.75 -2.11
CA LEU A 158 -14.05 -4.98 -3.46
C LEU A 158 -15.57 -4.74 -3.55
N LYS A 159 -16.11 -3.82 -2.76
CA LYS A 159 -17.54 -3.50 -2.71
C LYS A 159 -17.75 -1.99 -2.76
N LEU A 160 -18.81 -1.55 -3.43
CA LEU A 160 -19.18 -0.13 -3.49
C LEU A 160 -19.88 0.38 -2.23
N ARG A 161 -20.25 -0.50 -1.29
CA ARG A 161 -20.80 -0.08 -0.01
C ARG A 161 -19.75 0.60 0.88
N ARG A 162 -20.19 1.44 1.78
CA ARG A 162 -19.32 2.03 2.81
C ARG A 162 -18.59 0.94 3.61
N ALA A 163 -17.32 1.18 3.92
CA ALA A 163 -16.54 0.32 4.79
C ALA A 163 -17.15 0.19 6.18
N ASN A 164 -16.97 -0.95 6.81
CA ASN A 164 -17.37 -1.24 8.19
C ASN A 164 -16.27 -2.03 8.93
N GLU A 165 -16.49 -2.28 10.21
CA GLU A 165 -15.54 -2.96 11.11
C GLU A 165 -15.16 -4.40 10.71
N ARG A 166 -15.95 -5.04 9.84
CA ARG A 166 -15.71 -6.42 9.37
C ARG A 166 -14.82 -6.48 8.13
N ASP A 167 -14.59 -5.34 7.48
CA ASP A 167 -13.74 -5.30 6.31
C ASP A 167 -12.28 -5.40 6.73
N GLY A 168 -11.55 -6.34 6.13
CA GLY A 168 -10.12 -6.49 6.35
C GLY A 168 -9.28 -5.45 5.60
N ARG A 169 -9.84 -4.90 4.53
CA ARG A 169 -9.24 -3.87 3.67
C ARG A 169 -10.25 -2.76 3.43
N ILE A 170 -9.78 -1.52 3.53
CA ILE A 170 -10.59 -0.32 3.34
C ILE A 170 -10.02 0.45 2.17
N TYR A 171 -10.87 0.76 1.20
CA TYR A 171 -10.54 1.60 0.05
C TYR A 171 -11.03 3.02 0.31
N PHE A 172 -10.17 3.99 0.03
CA PHE A 172 -10.49 5.40 0.06
C PHE A 172 -10.59 5.93 -1.36
N SER A 173 -11.56 6.81 -1.60
CA SER A 173 -11.64 7.63 -2.79
C SER A 173 -11.90 9.08 -2.39
N CYS A 174 -11.22 10.02 -3.02
CA CYS A 174 -11.41 11.45 -2.77
C CYS A 174 -11.06 12.27 -4.01
N ILE A 175 -11.46 13.55 -4.01
CA ILE A 175 -11.29 14.49 -5.10
C ILE A 175 -10.42 15.65 -4.63
N ARG A 176 -9.46 16.06 -5.44
CA ARG A 176 -8.75 17.32 -5.25
C ARG A 176 -9.71 18.49 -5.52
N LYS A 177 -9.83 19.39 -4.58
CA LYS A 177 -10.60 20.63 -4.73
C LYS A 177 -9.90 21.59 -5.69
#